data_8a1a23fd4c9f02f0df3eecc914c5ba76
#
_entry.id   8a1a23fd4c9f02f0df3eecc914c5ba76
#
_cell.length_a   1.000
_cell.length_b   1.000
_cell.length_c   1.000
_cell.angle_alpha   90.00
_cell.angle_beta   90.00
_cell.angle_gamma   90.00
#
_symmetry.space_group_name_H-M   'P 1'
#
loop_
_entity.id
_entity.type
_entity.pdbx_description
1 polymer ?
#
loop_
_entity_poly.entity_id
_entity_poly.type
_entity_poly.pdbx_seq_one_letter_code
_entity_poly.pdbx_strand_id
1 'polypeptide(L)'
;MISVSHLTLSYGEKRVLEDFSLTLPERGVTVLSGPSGCGKTTLLRCLAGLERPRSGRIQAPPPRETSLLFQEDRLFPWRTVEQHLMDVLPQSRWAEVPRWLALAELTGEEGSFPASLSGGMRRRLALVRALALGGQLYL
;
A
#
# COMPACT_ATOMS: atom_id res chain seq x y z
N MET A 1 8.24 -16.29 4.18
CA MET A 1 6.99 -16.91 3.69
C MET A 1 5.81 -16.20 4.34
N ILE A 2 4.81 -15.81 3.57
CA ILE A 2 3.58 -15.20 4.08
C ILE A 2 2.50 -16.27 4.04
N SER A 3 1.79 -16.49 5.14
CA SER A 3 0.70 -17.45 5.19
C SER A 3 -0.52 -16.90 5.93
N VAL A 4 -1.67 -17.29 5.43
CA VAL A 4 -2.99 -17.04 6.01
C VAL A 4 -3.64 -18.40 6.21
N SER A 5 -4.14 -18.69 7.39
CA SER A 5 -4.72 -19.99 7.72
C SER A 5 -6.08 -19.80 8.39
N HIS A 6 -7.10 -20.43 7.80
CA HIS A 6 -8.48 -20.46 8.32
C HIS A 6 -9.04 -19.07 8.65
N LEU A 7 -8.75 -18.07 7.78
CA LEU A 7 -9.13 -16.69 8.01
C LEU A 7 -10.63 -16.50 7.78
N THR A 8 -11.32 -15.99 8.79
CA THR A 8 -12.72 -15.62 8.68
C THR A 8 -12.91 -14.16 9.08
N LEU A 9 -13.55 -13.38 8.22
CA LEU A 9 -13.88 -11.99 8.45
C LEU A 9 -15.28 -11.66 7.95
N SER A 10 -16.02 -10.90 8.77
CA SER A 10 -17.36 -10.45 8.46
C SER A 10 -17.52 -8.97 8.83
N TYR A 11 -18.30 -8.24 8.05
CA TYR A 11 -18.80 -6.91 8.39
C TYR A 11 -20.28 -7.00 8.74
N GLY A 12 -20.59 -6.91 10.04
CA GLY A 12 -21.93 -7.22 10.53
C GLY A 12 -22.30 -8.66 10.20
N GLU A 13 -23.43 -8.85 9.50
CA GLU A 13 -23.90 -10.18 9.07
C GLU A 13 -23.27 -10.65 7.75
N LYS A 14 -22.62 -9.74 7.01
CA LYS A 14 -22.00 -10.06 5.72
C LYS A 14 -20.63 -10.72 5.92
N ARG A 15 -20.55 -12.01 5.62
CA ARG A 15 -19.27 -12.73 5.54
C ARG A 15 -18.52 -12.33 4.28
N VAL A 16 -17.24 -11.98 4.40
CA VAL A 16 -16.38 -11.55 3.29
C VAL A 16 -15.29 -12.57 3.03
N LEU A 17 -14.69 -13.10 4.09
CA LEU A 17 -13.76 -14.22 4.03
C LEU A 17 -14.28 -15.31 4.96
N GLU A 18 -14.31 -16.55 4.50
CA GLU A 18 -14.78 -17.70 5.26
C GLU A 18 -13.79 -18.86 5.10
N ASP A 19 -13.18 -19.25 6.21
CA ASP A 19 -12.19 -20.34 6.28
C ASP A 19 -11.10 -20.26 5.19
N PHE A 20 -10.66 -19.03 4.87
CA PHE A 20 -9.75 -18.79 3.77
C PHE A 20 -8.32 -19.08 4.17
N SER A 21 -7.61 -19.87 3.36
CA SER A 21 -6.19 -20.17 3.56
C SER A 21 -5.41 -19.90 2.29
N LEU A 22 -4.22 -19.30 2.44
CA LEU A 22 -3.35 -18.92 1.34
C LEU A 22 -1.90 -18.91 1.83
N THR A 23 -1.00 -19.43 1.01
CA THR A 23 0.44 -19.30 1.21
C THR A 23 1.05 -18.58 0.03
N LEU A 24 1.83 -17.55 0.29
CA LEU A 24 2.50 -16.75 -0.71
C LEU A 24 4.01 -17.02 -0.68
N PRO A 25 4.69 -16.96 -1.85
CA PRO A 25 6.14 -17.06 -1.90
C PRO A 25 6.79 -15.91 -1.10
N GLU A 26 8.00 -16.16 -0.62
CA GLU A 26 8.75 -15.18 0.16
C GLU A 26 9.23 -13.99 -0.68
N ARG A 27 9.41 -14.20 -1.97
CA ARG A 27 9.91 -13.18 -2.90
C ARG A 27 9.11 -13.21 -4.19
N GLY A 28 9.11 -12.08 -4.87
CA GLY A 28 8.45 -11.91 -6.15
C GLY A 28 7.17 -11.11 -6.08
N VAL A 29 6.40 -11.15 -7.14
CA VAL A 29 5.11 -10.45 -7.27
C VAL A 29 4.01 -11.49 -7.32
N THR A 30 3.01 -11.33 -6.47
CA THR A 30 1.79 -12.15 -6.48
C THR A 30 0.60 -11.26 -6.84
N VAL A 31 -0.20 -11.71 -7.79
CA VAL A 31 -1.41 -11.01 -8.22
C VAL A 31 -2.64 -11.72 -7.67
N LEU A 32 -3.47 -10.99 -6.93
CA LEU A 32 -4.78 -11.44 -6.49
C LEU A 32 -5.84 -11.05 -7.52
N SER A 33 -6.44 -12.02 -8.18
CA SER A 33 -7.50 -11.81 -9.16
C SER A 33 -8.83 -12.40 -8.67
N GLY A 34 -9.93 -11.82 -9.14
CA GLY A 34 -11.27 -12.28 -8.80
C GLY A 34 -12.31 -11.18 -8.97
N PRO A 35 -13.60 -11.52 -8.93
CA PRO A 35 -14.69 -10.58 -9.11
C PRO A 35 -14.71 -9.48 -8.05
N SER A 36 -15.41 -8.37 -8.33
CA SER A 36 -15.61 -7.30 -7.36
C SER A 36 -16.36 -7.84 -6.14
N GLY A 37 -15.94 -7.42 -4.95
CA GLY A 37 -16.59 -7.83 -3.69
C GLY A 37 -16.21 -9.21 -3.15
N CYS A 38 -15.31 -9.96 -3.80
CA CYS A 38 -14.88 -11.29 -3.30
C CYS A 38 -13.86 -11.24 -2.14
N GLY A 39 -13.56 -10.06 -1.58
CA GLY A 39 -12.72 -9.95 -0.38
C GLY A 39 -11.24 -9.63 -0.62
N LYS A 40 -10.79 -9.35 -1.85
CA LYS A 40 -9.38 -9.02 -2.14
C LYS A 40 -8.84 -7.87 -1.29
N THR A 41 -9.54 -6.74 -1.29
CA THR A 41 -9.15 -5.56 -0.50
C THR A 41 -9.17 -5.86 0.99
N THR A 42 -10.13 -6.65 1.46
CA THR A 42 -10.22 -7.08 2.86
C THR A 42 -9.03 -7.93 3.25
N LEU A 43 -8.64 -8.88 2.40
CA LEU A 43 -7.45 -9.71 2.61
C LEU A 43 -6.17 -8.85 2.70
N LEU A 44 -5.98 -7.90 1.76
CA LEU A 44 -4.84 -6.98 1.78
C LEU A 44 -4.83 -6.12 3.06
N ARG A 45 -5.98 -5.64 3.51
CA ARG A 45 -6.09 -4.90 4.78
C ARG A 45 -5.76 -5.76 6.00
N CYS A 46 -6.14 -7.03 6.00
CA CYS A 46 -5.74 -7.97 7.05
C CYS A 46 -4.22 -8.19 7.05
N LEU A 47 -3.61 -8.38 5.87
CA LEU A 47 -2.15 -8.53 5.74
C LEU A 47 -1.40 -7.26 6.18
N ALA A 48 -1.96 -6.08 5.92
CA ALA A 48 -1.43 -4.80 6.37
C ALA A 48 -1.66 -4.52 7.87
N GLY A 49 -2.39 -5.37 8.57
CA GLY A 49 -2.74 -5.17 9.98
C GLY A 49 -3.79 -4.07 10.23
N LEU A 50 -4.49 -3.62 9.19
CA LEU A 50 -5.53 -2.59 9.27
C LEU A 50 -6.90 -3.18 9.64
N GLU A 51 -7.09 -4.47 9.40
CA GLU A 51 -8.31 -5.20 9.76
C GLU A 51 -7.95 -6.42 10.60
N ARG A 52 -8.78 -6.70 11.61
CA ARG A 52 -8.61 -7.88 12.44
C ARG A 52 -9.62 -8.94 12.04
N PRO A 53 -9.17 -10.14 11.65
CA PRO A 53 -10.06 -11.25 11.36
C PRO A 53 -10.79 -11.71 12.63
N ARG A 54 -11.96 -12.31 12.46
CA ARG A 54 -12.72 -12.90 13.55
C ARG A 54 -12.07 -14.18 14.07
N SER A 55 -11.46 -14.93 13.16
CA SER A 55 -10.71 -16.15 13.46
C SER A 55 -9.65 -16.39 12.40
N GLY A 56 -8.76 -17.31 12.68
CA GLY A 56 -7.62 -17.67 11.81
C GLY A 56 -6.32 -17.06 12.26
N ARG A 57 -5.28 -17.31 11.49
CA ARG A 57 -3.92 -16.82 11.76
C ARG A 57 -3.32 -16.20 10.51
N ILE A 58 -2.62 -15.09 10.70
CA ILE A 58 -1.81 -14.44 9.66
C ILE A 58 -0.36 -14.46 10.14
N GLN A 59 0.51 -14.95 9.27
CA GLN A 59 1.96 -14.85 9.41
C GLN A 59 2.47 -14.00 8.26
N ALA A 60 2.82 -12.76 8.54
CA ALA A 60 3.28 -11.76 7.57
C ALA A 60 4.25 -10.80 8.26
N PRO A 61 5.04 -10.01 7.52
CA PRO A 61 5.81 -8.92 8.11
C PRO A 61 4.91 -8.00 8.95
N PRO A 62 5.44 -7.42 10.03
CA PRO A 62 4.65 -6.55 10.88
C PRO A 62 4.22 -5.28 10.11
N PRO A 63 3.15 -4.59 10.53
CA PRO A 63 2.65 -3.39 9.84
C PRO A 63 3.71 -2.31 9.57
N ARG A 64 4.68 -2.14 10.48
CA ARG A 64 5.80 -1.18 10.31
C ARG A 64 6.76 -1.55 9.16
N GLU A 65 6.73 -2.79 8.70
CA GLU A 65 7.54 -3.32 7.59
C GLU A 65 6.67 -3.66 6.37
N THR A 66 5.43 -3.16 6.36
CA THR A 66 4.47 -3.35 5.28
C THR A 66 4.05 -2.00 4.72
N SER A 67 4.27 -1.78 3.43
CA SER A 67 3.79 -0.61 2.71
C SER A 67 2.50 -0.94 1.97
N LEU A 68 1.48 -0.12 2.12
CA LEU A 68 0.19 -0.29 1.46
C LEU A 68 -0.10 0.88 0.52
N LEU A 69 -0.34 0.58 -0.75
CA LEU A 69 -0.85 1.52 -1.73
C LEU A 69 -2.37 1.38 -1.80
N PHE A 70 -3.09 2.39 -1.30
CA PHE A 70 -4.54 2.40 -1.34
C PHE A 70 -5.08 2.56 -2.77
N GLN A 71 -6.34 2.19 -2.97
CA GLN A 71 -7.03 2.40 -4.24
C GLN A 71 -7.17 3.89 -4.55
N GLU A 72 -7.48 4.72 -3.54
CA GLU A 72 -7.38 6.17 -3.62
C GLU A 72 -5.93 6.61 -3.37
N ASP A 73 -5.50 7.69 -4.04
CA ASP A 73 -4.11 8.15 -3.95
C ASP A 73 -3.74 8.69 -2.56
N ARG A 74 -4.73 9.15 -1.78
CA ARG A 74 -4.57 9.68 -0.41
C ARG A 74 -3.43 10.70 -0.31
N LEU A 75 -3.40 11.63 -1.24
CA LEU A 75 -2.48 12.76 -1.22
C LEU A 75 -3.05 13.89 -0.38
N PHE A 76 -2.17 14.58 0.35
CA PHE A 76 -2.55 15.74 1.14
C PHE A 76 -2.64 16.98 0.24
N PRO A 77 -3.81 17.66 0.14
CA PRO A 77 -3.98 18.81 -0.77
C PRO A 77 -3.03 19.97 -0.50
N TRP A 78 -2.55 20.10 0.74
CA TRP A 78 -1.67 21.17 1.21
C TRP A 78 -0.18 20.81 1.18
N ARG A 79 0.19 19.62 0.68
CA ARG A 79 1.58 19.20 0.52
C ARG A 79 1.98 19.24 -0.94
N THR A 80 3.19 19.73 -1.19
CA THR A 80 3.79 19.65 -2.53
C THR A 80 4.20 18.21 -2.87
N VAL A 81 4.50 17.98 -4.13
CA VAL A 81 4.98 16.68 -4.63
C VAL A 81 6.20 16.19 -3.85
N GLU A 82 7.23 17.03 -3.70
CA GLU A 82 8.42 16.65 -2.92
C GLU A 82 8.11 16.41 -1.43
N GLN A 83 7.24 17.23 -0.85
CA GLN A 83 6.87 17.10 0.57
C GLN A 83 6.19 15.76 0.88
N HIS A 84 5.41 15.19 -0.06
CA HIS A 84 4.83 13.86 0.11
C HIS A 84 5.89 12.76 0.28
N LEU A 85 7.06 12.90 -0.35
CA LEU A 85 8.19 11.99 -0.17
C LEU A 85 8.97 12.29 1.09
N MET A 86 9.19 13.57 1.39
CA MET A 86 9.88 13.99 2.62
C MET A 86 9.13 13.55 3.88
N ASP A 87 7.79 13.54 3.84
CA ASP A 87 6.97 13.12 4.98
C ASP A 87 7.13 11.63 5.33
N VAL A 88 7.49 10.79 4.38
CA VAL A 88 7.68 9.33 4.60
C VAL A 88 9.15 8.93 4.72
N LEU A 89 10.08 9.79 4.31
CA LEU A 89 11.51 9.55 4.39
C LEU A 89 12.12 10.23 5.63
N PRO A 90 13.00 9.56 6.37
CA PRO A 90 13.79 10.23 7.38
C PRO A 90 14.67 11.30 6.72
N GLN A 91 14.98 12.38 7.46
CA GLN A 91 15.75 13.52 6.92
C GLN A 91 17.09 13.10 6.29
N SER A 92 17.74 12.08 6.83
CA SER A 92 18.98 11.52 6.29
C SER A 92 18.82 10.94 4.86
N ARG A 93 17.60 10.68 4.42
CA ARG A 93 17.30 10.16 3.09
C ARG A 93 16.63 11.17 2.15
N TRP A 94 16.48 12.42 2.55
CA TRP A 94 15.88 13.45 1.69
C TRP A 94 16.65 13.70 0.40
N ALA A 95 17.94 13.42 0.36
CA ALA A 95 18.73 13.45 -0.86
C ALA A 95 18.27 12.44 -1.93
N GLU A 96 17.47 11.45 -1.57
CA GLU A 96 16.88 10.48 -2.50
C GLU A 96 15.62 11.02 -3.22
N VAL A 97 15.00 12.10 -2.72
CA VAL A 97 13.74 12.63 -3.26
C VAL A 97 13.80 12.87 -4.77
N PRO A 98 14.83 13.53 -5.35
CA PRO A 98 14.92 13.72 -6.80
C PRO A 98 14.92 12.40 -7.59
N ARG A 99 15.56 11.35 -7.06
CA ARG A 99 15.58 10.02 -7.68
C ARG A 99 14.18 9.39 -7.71
N TRP A 100 13.44 9.49 -6.61
CA TRP A 100 12.06 8.98 -6.54
C TRP A 100 11.14 9.73 -7.49
N LEU A 101 11.30 11.06 -7.60
CA LEU A 101 10.52 11.88 -8.52
C LEU A 101 10.85 11.55 -9.99
N ALA A 102 12.11 11.31 -10.30
CA ALA A 102 12.53 10.89 -11.64
C ALA A 102 11.90 9.53 -12.02
N LEU A 103 11.88 8.55 -11.09
CA LEU A 103 11.21 7.26 -11.29
C LEU A 103 9.71 7.40 -11.55
N ALA A 104 9.07 8.41 -10.95
CA ALA A 104 7.66 8.71 -11.15
C ALA A 104 7.37 9.57 -12.37
N GLU A 105 8.40 10.00 -13.11
CA GLU A 105 8.28 11.00 -14.20
C GLU A 105 7.66 12.32 -13.72
N LEU A 106 8.08 12.77 -12.53
CA LEU A 106 7.59 14.00 -11.87
C LEU A 106 8.69 15.04 -11.69
N THR A 107 9.82 14.90 -12.38
CA THR A 107 10.89 15.92 -12.40
C THR A 107 10.32 17.23 -12.95
N GLY A 108 10.54 18.33 -12.25
CA GLY A 108 9.98 19.63 -12.55
C GLY A 108 8.65 19.95 -11.87
N GLU A 109 8.07 18.96 -11.16
CA GLU A 109 6.80 19.10 -10.43
C GLU A 109 7.01 19.15 -8.92
N GLU A 110 8.24 19.35 -8.44
CA GLU A 110 8.61 19.28 -7.01
C GLU A 110 7.74 20.18 -6.13
N GLY A 111 7.51 21.41 -6.59
CA GLY A 111 6.69 22.42 -5.89
C GLY A 111 5.20 22.39 -6.23
N SER A 112 4.75 21.52 -7.12
CA SER A 112 3.34 21.40 -7.51
C SER A 112 2.50 20.77 -6.40
N PHE A 113 1.22 21.14 -6.34
CA PHE A 113 0.24 20.55 -5.44
C PHE A 113 -0.60 19.49 -6.16
N PRO A 114 -1.19 18.52 -5.45
CA PRO A 114 -2.02 17.47 -6.06
C PRO A 114 -3.12 17.97 -6.98
N ALA A 115 -3.70 19.14 -6.70
CA ALA A 115 -4.76 19.74 -7.51
C ALA A 115 -4.32 20.10 -8.93
N SER A 116 -3.02 20.39 -9.15
CA SER A 116 -2.45 20.74 -10.47
C SER A 116 -1.97 19.51 -11.25
N LEU A 117 -1.94 18.33 -10.62
CA LEU A 117 -1.47 17.09 -11.23
C LEU A 117 -2.60 16.37 -11.99
N SER A 118 -2.25 15.70 -13.09
CA SER A 118 -3.14 14.74 -13.74
C SER A 118 -3.41 13.52 -12.82
N GLY A 119 -4.46 12.76 -13.12
CA GLY A 119 -4.76 11.53 -12.39
C GLY A 119 -3.60 10.53 -12.40
N GLY A 120 -2.95 10.36 -13.55
CA GLY A 120 -1.77 9.50 -13.69
C GLY A 120 -0.59 9.99 -12.86
N MET A 121 -0.32 11.30 -12.85
CA MET A 121 0.74 11.90 -12.02
C MET A 121 0.48 11.69 -10.53
N ARG A 122 -0.75 11.92 -10.05
CA ARG A 122 -1.14 11.64 -8.66
C ARG A 122 -0.92 10.17 -8.30
N ARG A 123 -1.32 9.27 -9.20
CA ARG A 123 -1.16 7.82 -8.97
C ARG A 123 0.31 7.41 -8.89
N ARG A 124 1.16 7.95 -9.78
CA ARG A 124 2.61 7.70 -9.74
C ARG A 124 3.26 8.27 -8.47
N LEU A 125 2.83 9.45 -8.02
CA LEU A 125 3.30 10.02 -6.75
C LEU A 125 2.93 9.12 -5.56
N ALA A 126 1.68 8.65 -5.49
CA ALA A 126 1.24 7.73 -4.44
C ALA A 126 2.04 6.41 -4.45
N LEU A 127 2.34 5.88 -5.64
CA LEU A 127 3.14 4.67 -5.81
C LEU A 127 4.57 4.87 -5.30
N VAL A 128 5.29 5.90 -5.75
CA VAL A 128 6.68 6.12 -5.31
C VAL A 128 6.77 6.49 -3.84
N ARG A 129 5.75 7.15 -3.28
CA ARG A 129 5.66 7.39 -1.83
C ARG A 129 5.60 6.07 -1.05
N ALA A 130 4.79 5.11 -1.50
CA ALA A 130 4.70 3.79 -0.87
C ALA A 130 6.03 3.02 -1.00
N LEU A 131 6.69 3.08 -2.16
CA LEU A 131 7.98 2.44 -2.40
C LEU A 131 9.11 3.08 -1.59
N ALA A 132 9.13 4.42 -1.50
CA ALA A 132 10.14 5.16 -0.75
C ALA A 132 10.07 4.90 0.76
N LEU A 133 8.86 4.73 1.30
CA LEU A 133 8.66 4.32 2.70
C LEU A 133 9.43 3.03 3.00
N GLY A 134 9.49 2.13 2.04
CA GLY A 134 10.18 0.85 2.20
C GLY A 134 9.34 -0.19 2.91
N GLY A 135 9.92 -1.36 3.10
CA GLY A 135 9.28 -2.48 3.79
C GLY A 135 9.68 -3.83 3.19
N GLN A 136 9.28 -4.89 3.87
CA GLN A 136 9.46 -6.27 3.40
C GLN A 136 8.26 -6.73 2.56
N LEU A 137 7.12 -6.08 2.72
CA LEU A 137 5.87 -6.39 2.01
C LEU A 137 5.26 -5.11 1.43
N TYR A 138 4.90 -5.16 0.16
CA TYR A 138 4.18 -4.10 -0.54
C TYR A 138 2.82 -4.66 -1.00
N LEU A 139 1.75 -3.96 -0.66
CA LEU A 139 0.36 -4.34 -0.92
C LEU A 139 -0.38 -3.28 -1.72
#